data_b57ee9b066fec0ea04447ab41a45b4a4
#
_entry.id   b57ee9b066fec0ea04447ab41a45b4a4
#
_cell.length_a   1.000
_cell.length_b   1.000
_cell.length_c   1.000
_cell.angle_alpha   90.00
_cell.angle_beta   90.00
_cell.angle_gamma   90.00
#
_symmetry.space_group_name_H-M   'P 1'
#
loop_
_entity.id
_entity.type
_entity.pdbx_description
1 polymer ?
#
loop_
_entity_poly.entity_id
_entity_poly.type
_entity_poly.pdbx_seq_one_letter_code
_entity_poly.pdbx_strand_id
1 'polypeptide(L)'
;PGTSITPTTPYQDKIKTIYNDNKRTDYAITYQGSDDKQDWMFRAYKSVFDKHYKNQDLKRMTMRGRPGAWNMDAPKIDTIKRTLSVIEGKDTFNLSDKNKLTAGFEYRKDESEGTRLKKPNTSLSGSSARDAFDKAAINYMAAYVQDEFRPNDKWLIIPSVRFDHSDQFSNKLTSNLAATYNAADDVRIKAVVGQGYKTPTVNDLYIFWEMYAKNPGSDGQFYVGNPDLKPEKSLSYELSVEKDWGDRSTVHFGLFRNEVKDLIGTYWTGKMTEDYPDIYPGITGDRIMAYENIPEALLQGVELYGSHRIGKDIYLNAGYTFLDAKDKTAGTRLKDRAKHQVTFGVSYQPENIYAWDLSIDLVSNINYYFNNGDKSTMGNFVYETKDFTIANIMTSRHLNKDTKIYLGIDNISNHQNFGAYSDGNLGRMYRVGMEYKF
;
A
#
# COMPACT_ATOMS: atom_id res chain seq x y z
N PRO A 1 -6.09 -21.45 -57.19
CA PRO A 1 -5.34 -22.39 -56.39
C PRO A 1 -4.74 -21.63 -55.19
N GLY A 2 -5.41 -21.75 -54.02
CA GLY A 2 -4.97 -21.12 -52.83
C GLY A 2 -3.88 -21.97 -52.19
N THR A 3 -2.68 -21.43 -52.05
CA THR A 3 -1.61 -22.00 -51.22
C THR A 3 -1.98 -21.89 -49.78
N SER A 4 -2.46 -22.98 -49.19
CA SER A 4 -2.61 -23.14 -47.77
C SER A 4 -1.18 -23.10 -47.15
N ILE A 5 -0.85 -21.97 -46.51
CA ILE A 5 0.37 -21.88 -45.69
C ILE A 5 0.09 -22.64 -44.42
N THR A 6 0.50 -23.89 -44.35
CA THR A 6 0.53 -24.63 -43.08
C THR A 6 1.64 -24.01 -42.23
N PRO A 7 1.36 -23.47 -41.00
CA PRO A 7 2.41 -22.96 -40.16
C PRO A 7 3.43 -24.05 -39.86
N THR A 8 4.66 -23.86 -40.31
CA THR A 8 5.78 -24.78 -40.04
C THR A 8 6.40 -24.56 -38.67
N THR A 9 6.05 -23.51 -38.00
CA THR A 9 6.51 -23.20 -36.64
C THR A 9 5.75 -24.01 -35.60
N PRO A 10 6.46 -24.73 -34.73
CA PRO A 10 5.83 -25.42 -33.61
C PRO A 10 5.10 -24.40 -32.71
N TYR A 11 3.86 -24.68 -32.38
CA TYR A 11 3.09 -23.88 -31.41
C TYR A 11 3.16 -24.58 -30.04
N GLN A 12 3.46 -23.82 -28.98
CA GLN A 12 3.53 -24.34 -27.63
C GLN A 12 2.29 -23.90 -26.83
N ASP A 13 1.45 -24.87 -26.49
CA ASP A 13 0.40 -24.65 -25.51
C ASP A 13 0.99 -24.68 -24.09
N LYS A 14 0.61 -23.76 -23.24
CA LYS A 14 1.06 -23.65 -21.87
C LYS A 14 -0.11 -23.44 -20.92
N ILE A 15 -0.23 -24.29 -19.92
CA ILE A 15 -1.15 -24.11 -18.80
C ILE A 15 -0.31 -23.90 -17.54
N LYS A 16 -0.56 -22.81 -16.83
CA LYS A 16 0.13 -22.47 -15.61
C LYS A 16 -0.77 -22.78 -14.42
N THR A 17 -0.29 -23.60 -13.51
CA THR A 17 -0.95 -23.86 -12.23
C THR A 17 -0.23 -23.09 -11.14
N ILE A 18 -0.96 -22.24 -10.44
CA ILE A 18 -0.44 -21.43 -9.34
C ILE A 18 -1.16 -21.87 -8.06
N TYR A 19 -0.38 -22.25 -7.07
CA TYR A 19 -0.87 -22.48 -5.71
C TYR A 19 -0.20 -21.49 -4.78
N ASN A 20 -0.99 -20.84 -3.92
CA ASN A 20 -0.52 -19.85 -2.99
C ASN A 20 -1.16 -20.12 -1.63
N ASP A 21 -0.36 -20.60 -0.68
CA ASP A 21 -0.77 -20.81 0.69
C ASP A 21 -0.19 -19.69 1.58
N ASN A 22 -1.07 -18.95 2.23
CA ASN A 22 -0.71 -17.85 3.10
C ASN A 22 -1.26 -18.13 4.51
N LYS A 23 -0.37 -18.17 5.49
CA LYS A 23 -0.74 -18.31 6.89
C LYS A 23 -0.26 -17.09 7.66
N ARG A 24 -1.14 -16.49 8.44
CA ARG A 24 -0.78 -15.44 9.40
C ARG A 24 -1.15 -15.87 10.82
N THR A 25 -0.23 -15.65 11.74
CA THR A 25 -0.42 -15.94 13.15
C THR A 25 0.02 -14.72 13.95
N ASP A 26 -0.88 -14.19 14.75
CA ASP A 26 -0.65 -12.99 15.55
C ASP A 26 -0.80 -13.34 17.05
N TYR A 27 0.15 -12.89 17.86
CA TYR A 27 0.13 -12.95 19.30
C TYR A 27 0.26 -11.54 19.85
N ALA A 28 -0.58 -11.17 20.80
CA ALA A 28 -0.49 -9.86 21.43
C ALA A 28 -0.86 -9.97 22.92
N ILE A 29 -0.16 -9.20 23.73
CA ILE A 29 -0.52 -8.92 25.11
C ILE A 29 -0.48 -7.41 25.29
N THR A 30 -1.53 -6.87 25.91
CA THR A 30 -1.63 -5.46 26.23
C THR A 30 -1.99 -5.30 27.69
N TYR A 31 -1.24 -4.48 28.41
CA TYR A 31 -1.55 -4.02 29.74
C TYR A 31 -1.76 -2.51 29.69
N GLN A 32 -2.92 -2.07 30.13
CA GLN A 32 -3.27 -0.63 30.12
C GLN A 32 -4.09 -0.29 31.34
N GLY A 33 -4.03 0.95 31.75
CA GLY A 33 -4.79 1.47 32.84
C GLY A 33 -4.79 3.01 32.81
N SER A 34 -5.59 3.57 33.70
CA SER A 34 -5.69 5.02 33.88
C SER A 34 -6.05 5.34 35.31
N ASP A 35 -5.62 6.52 35.77
CA ASP A 35 -6.08 7.18 36.98
C ASP A 35 -6.31 8.68 36.69
N ASP A 36 -6.57 9.46 37.71
CA ASP A 36 -6.85 10.91 37.57
C ASP A 36 -5.65 11.71 37.01
N LYS A 37 -4.44 11.15 37.08
CA LYS A 37 -3.19 11.84 36.71
C LYS A 37 -2.55 11.33 35.43
N GLN A 38 -2.82 10.08 35.04
CA GLN A 38 -2.11 9.47 33.91
C GLN A 38 -2.88 8.33 33.27
N ASP A 39 -2.55 8.09 31.98
CA ASP A 39 -3.02 6.97 31.19
C ASP A 39 -1.81 6.21 30.67
N TRP A 40 -1.67 4.93 31.02
CA TRP A 40 -0.51 4.13 30.57
C TRP A 40 -0.91 2.95 29.71
N MET A 41 -0.02 2.57 28.81
CA MET A 41 -0.14 1.38 27.99
C MET A 41 1.23 0.74 27.78
N PHE A 42 1.29 -0.57 27.99
CA PHE A 42 2.39 -1.41 27.57
C PHE A 42 1.85 -2.51 26.66
N ARG A 43 2.48 -2.73 25.50
CA ARG A 43 2.07 -3.76 24.55
C ARG A 43 3.28 -4.52 24.03
N ALA A 44 3.17 -5.85 23.96
CA ALA A 44 4.06 -6.70 23.23
C ALA A 44 3.29 -7.53 22.23
N TYR A 45 3.74 -7.57 20.96
CA TYR A 45 3.11 -8.39 19.96
C TYR A 45 4.10 -8.99 18.98
N LYS A 46 3.70 -10.13 18.40
CA LYS A 46 4.43 -10.82 17.35
C LYS A 46 3.47 -11.24 16.26
N SER A 47 3.77 -10.86 15.03
CA SER A 47 3.05 -11.26 13.83
C SER A 47 3.98 -12.09 12.95
N VAL A 48 3.54 -13.28 12.58
CA VAL A 48 4.25 -14.19 11.67
C VAL A 48 3.38 -14.39 10.44
N PHE A 49 3.88 -13.98 9.30
CA PHE A 49 3.28 -14.23 8.00
C PHE A 49 4.16 -15.22 7.23
N ASP A 50 3.59 -16.37 6.91
CA ASP A 50 4.24 -17.46 6.19
C ASP A 50 3.53 -17.67 4.86
N LYS A 51 4.29 -17.60 3.77
CA LYS A 51 3.77 -17.72 2.41
C LYS A 51 4.54 -18.79 1.65
N HIS A 52 3.80 -19.76 1.15
CA HIS A 52 4.28 -20.79 0.23
C HIS A 52 3.64 -20.58 -1.14
N TYR A 53 4.46 -20.30 -2.12
CA TYR A 53 4.05 -20.13 -3.50
C TYR A 53 4.61 -21.26 -4.35
N LYS A 54 3.72 -22.00 -5.01
CA LYS A 54 4.08 -23.08 -5.93
C LYS A 54 3.56 -22.73 -7.32
N ASN A 55 4.47 -22.73 -8.29
CA ASN A 55 4.16 -22.53 -9.69
C ASN A 55 4.59 -23.75 -10.48
N GLN A 56 3.71 -24.28 -11.33
CA GLN A 56 3.98 -25.45 -12.15
C GLN A 56 3.37 -25.24 -13.53
N ASP A 57 4.19 -25.43 -14.55
CA ASP A 57 3.78 -25.30 -15.94
C ASP A 57 3.53 -26.66 -16.56
N LEU A 58 2.38 -26.82 -17.23
CA LEU A 58 2.12 -27.91 -18.17
C LEU A 58 2.32 -27.32 -19.57
N LYS A 59 3.14 -28.00 -20.36
CA LYS A 59 3.48 -27.60 -21.73
C LYS A 59 3.23 -28.74 -22.68
N ARG A 60 2.73 -28.42 -23.88
CA ARG A 60 2.72 -29.36 -24.99
C ARG A 60 3.15 -28.67 -26.29
N MET A 61 3.87 -29.38 -27.11
CA MET A 61 4.24 -28.91 -28.44
C MET A 61 3.22 -29.42 -29.45
N THR A 62 2.67 -28.50 -30.24
CA THR A 62 1.81 -28.83 -31.36
C THR A 62 2.62 -28.69 -32.64
N MET A 63 2.88 -29.80 -33.30
CA MET A 63 3.65 -29.85 -34.55
C MET A 63 2.72 -30.23 -35.70
N ARG A 64 2.73 -29.44 -36.78
CA ARG A 64 1.90 -29.67 -38.01
C ARG A 64 0.44 -29.91 -37.68
N GLY A 65 -0.12 -29.12 -36.72
CA GLY A 65 -1.53 -29.22 -36.32
C GLY A 65 -1.87 -30.44 -35.46
N ARG A 66 -0.90 -31.27 -35.09
CA ARG A 66 -1.11 -32.39 -34.16
C ARG A 66 -0.56 -32.06 -32.78
N PRO A 67 -1.42 -32.00 -31.74
CA PRO A 67 -0.95 -31.78 -30.38
C PRO A 67 -0.16 -33.00 -29.88
N GLY A 68 1.00 -32.73 -29.28
CA GLY A 68 1.81 -33.75 -28.57
C GLY A 68 1.26 -34.03 -27.17
N ALA A 69 1.97 -34.84 -26.42
CA ALA A 69 1.65 -35.12 -25.03
C ALA A 69 1.89 -33.87 -24.15
N TRP A 70 1.13 -33.74 -23.08
CA TRP A 70 1.39 -32.74 -22.05
C TRP A 70 2.59 -33.17 -21.19
N ASN A 71 3.59 -32.31 -21.08
CA ASN A 71 4.72 -32.49 -20.20
C ASN A 71 4.59 -31.50 -19.02
N MET A 72 4.83 -31.99 -17.83
CA MET A 72 4.78 -31.20 -16.60
C MET A 72 6.20 -30.84 -16.19
N ASP A 73 6.47 -29.54 -16.06
CA ASP A 73 7.74 -29.06 -15.51
C ASP A 73 7.81 -29.35 -14.00
N ALA A 74 9.04 -29.44 -13.47
CA ALA A 74 9.21 -29.49 -12.03
C ALA A 74 8.59 -28.24 -11.38
N PRO A 75 7.92 -28.38 -10.22
CA PRO A 75 7.34 -27.23 -9.55
C PRO A 75 8.43 -26.26 -9.08
N LYS A 76 8.21 -24.98 -9.34
CA LYS A 76 9.00 -23.91 -8.74
C LYS A 76 8.33 -23.50 -7.43
N ILE A 77 9.07 -23.53 -6.35
CA ILE A 77 8.57 -23.25 -5.02
C ILE A 77 9.31 -22.02 -4.48
N ASP A 78 8.54 -21.00 -4.14
CA ASP A 78 9.01 -19.83 -3.39
C ASP A 78 8.43 -19.84 -1.99
N THR A 79 9.26 -19.55 -1.01
CA THR A 79 8.84 -19.36 0.37
C THR A 79 9.27 -18.00 0.86
N ILE A 80 8.42 -17.35 1.66
CA ILE A 80 8.80 -16.18 2.41
C ILE A 80 8.09 -16.20 3.75
N LYS A 81 8.86 -16.05 4.81
CA LYS A 81 8.33 -15.87 6.15
C LYS A 81 8.78 -14.52 6.67
N ARG A 82 7.81 -13.72 7.10
CA ARG A 82 8.05 -12.41 7.72
C ARG A 82 7.63 -12.47 9.16
N THR A 83 8.51 -12.02 10.04
CA THR A 83 8.24 -11.95 11.47
C THR A 83 8.43 -10.51 11.94
N LEU A 84 7.37 -9.92 12.44
CA LEU A 84 7.37 -8.63 13.11
C LEU A 84 7.22 -8.85 14.61
N SER A 85 8.18 -8.39 15.39
CA SER A 85 8.12 -8.41 16.86
C SER A 85 8.23 -6.99 17.38
N VAL A 86 7.30 -6.57 18.24
CA VAL A 86 7.24 -5.22 18.78
C VAL A 86 7.01 -5.25 20.28
N ILE A 87 7.74 -4.40 21.00
CA ILE A 87 7.51 -4.05 22.38
C ILE A 87 7.40 -2.53 22.43
N GLU A 88 6.34 -2.02 22.98
CA GLU A 88 6.10 -0.59 23.09
C GLU A 88 5.45 -0.23 24.42
N GLY A 89 5.73 0.98 24.86
CA GLY A 89 5.11 1.53 26.05
C GLY A 89 4.92 3.03 25.89
N LYS A 90 3.83 3.53 26.47
CA LYS A 90 3.59 4.97 26.58
C LYS A 90 2.91 5.29 27.90
N ASP A 91 3.17 6.48 28.37
CA ASP A 91 2.46 7.08 29.49
C ASP A 91 2.08 8.51 29.13
N THR A 92 0.89 8.90 29.50
CA THR A 92 0.31 10.21 29.24
C THR A 92 -0.07 10.84 30.58
N PHE A 93 0.63 11.90 30.95
CA PHE A 93 0.51 12.59 32.22
C PHE A 93 -0.37 13.83 32.07
N ASN A 94 -1.42 13.95 32.90
CA ASN A 94 -2.20 15.17 33.06
C ASN A 94 -1.44 16.14 33.97
N LEU A 95 -0.47 16.91 33.42
CA LEU A 95 0.39 17.80 34.20
C LEU A 95 -0.37 18.99 34.78
N SER A 96 -1.38 19.47 34.05
CA SER A 96 -2.29 20.54 34.47
C SER A 96 -3.51 20.53 33.57
N ASP A 97 -4.50 21.39 33.85
CA ASP A 97 -5.68 21.62 32.97
C ASP A 97 -5.28 22.08 31.56
N LYS A 98 -4.04 22.56 31.38
CA LYS A 98 -3.53 23.07 30.10
C LYS A 98 -2.53 22.15 29.40
N ASN A 99 -1.93 21.19 30.09
CA ASN A 99 -0.85 20.36 29.56
C ASN A 99 -1.11 18.90 29.81
N LYS A 100 -1.07 18.13 28.71
CA LYS A 100 -1.15 16.67 28.72
C LYS A 100 0.07 16.09 28.00
N LEU A 101 1.08 15.66 28.77
CA LEU A 101 2.37 15.21 28.27
C LEU A 101 2.33 13.69 28.01
N THR A 102 2.65 13.27 26.81
CA THR A 102 2.84 11.86 26.46
C THR A 102 4.32 11.58 26.21
N ALA A 103 4.86 10.56 26.87
CA ALA A 103 6.17 9.99 26.58
C ALA A 103 6.05 8.51 26.24
N GLY A 104 6.87 8.02 25.32
CA GLY A 104 6.79 6.62 24.94
C GLY A 104 8.06 6.10 24.30
N PHE A 105 8.13 4.78 24.20
CA PHE A 105 9.22 4.06 23.55
C PHE A 105 8.68 2.91 22.70
N GLU A 106 9.49 2.48 21.73
CA GLU A 106 9.24 1.33 20.86
C GLU A 106 10.53 0.57 20.62
N TYR A 107 10.49 -0.75 20.74
CA TYR A 107 11.45 -1.66 20.14
C TYR A 107 10.75 -2.51 19.10
N ARG A 108 11.29 -2.57 17.88
CA ARG A 108 10.74 -3.35 16.78
C ARG A 108 11.84 -4.14 16.10
N LYS A 109 11.58 -5.43 15.86
CA LYS A 109 12.40 -6.28 15.01
C LYS A 109 11.58 -6.70 13.79
N ASP A 110 12.08 -6.37 12.61
CA ASP A 110 11.54 -6.74 11.31
C ASP A 110 12.44 -7.80 10.68
N GLU A 111 11.93 -9.02 10.52
CA GLU A 111 12.71 -10.16 10.05
C GLU A 111 12.03 -10.79 8.83
N SER A 112 12.80 -11.09 7.81
CA SER A 112 12.35 -11.86 6.64
C SER A 112 13.33 -12.98 6.34
N GLU A 113 12.79 -14.17 6.01
CA GLU A 113 13.56 -15.33 5.60
C GLU A 113 12.86 -16.06 4.44
N GLY A 114 13.62 -16.69 3.56
CA GLY A 114 13.08 -17.50 2.46
C GLY A 114 13.84 -17.38 1.15
N THR A 115 13.30 -18.02 0.13
CA THR A 115 13.91 -18.12 -1.21
C THR A 115 13.90 -16.81 -2.00
N ARG A 116 13.14 -15.79 -1.53
CA ARG A 116 13.04 -14.48 -2.20
C ARG A 116 14.04 -13.45 -1.71
N LEU A 117 14.99 -13.85 -0.89
CA LEU A 117 15.99 -12.95 -0.32
C LEU A 117 17.40 -13.44 -0.72
N LYS A 118 18.30 -12.47 -0.93
CA LYS A 118 19.73 -12.69 -1.10
C LYS A 118 20.49 -11.54 -0.49
N LYS A 119 21.35 -11.84 0.48
CA LYS A 119 22.29 -10.86 1.03
C LYS A 119 23.50 -10.68 0.10
N PRO A 120 24.15 -9.51 0.12
CA PRO A 120 25.47 -9.35 -0.49
C PRO A 120 26.42 -10.43 0.03
N ASN A 121 27.24 -11.01 -0.86
CA ASN A 121 28.20 -12.07 -0.55
C ASN A 121 27.60 -13.45 -0.17
N THR A 122 26.30 -13.64 -0.28
CA THR A 122 25.73 -14.98 -0.15
C THR A 122 26.00 -15.75 -1.44
N SER A 123 26.75 -16.85 -1.34
CA SER A 123 26.97 -17.73 -2.48
C SER A 123 25.65 -18.37 -2.87
N LEU A 124 25.33 -18.34 -4.17
CA LEU A 124 24.27 -19.17 -4.71
C LEU A 124 24.74 -20.62 -4.64
N SER A 125 24.32 -21.36 -3.62
CA SER A 125 24.54 -22.80 -3.55
C SER A 125 23.39 -23.48 -4.26
N GLY A 126 23.63 -24.02 -5.42
CA GLY A 126 22.62 -24.73 -6.18
C GLY A 126 22.59 -24.31 -7.63
N SER A 127 21.79 -25.01 -8.42
CA SER A 127 21.69 -24.85 -9.86
C SER A 127 20.88 -23.63 -10.31
N SER A 128 20.21 -22.90 -9.39
CA SER A 128 19.45 -21.70 -9.77
C SER A 128 19.40 -20.64 -8.66
N ALA A 129 19.31 -19.38 -9.08
CA ALA A 129 19.08 -18.24 -8.17
C ALA A 129 17.75 -18.35 -7.38
N ARG A 130 16.82 -19.18 -7.85
CA ARG A 130 15.50 -19.40 -7.25
C ARG A 130 15.52 -20.27 -6.00
N ASP A 131 16.55 -21.10 -5.87
CA ASP A 131 16.71 -22.03 -4.75
C ASP A 131 17.54 -21.41 -3.61
N ALA A 132 17.98 -20.15 -3.78
CA ALA A 132 18.67 -19.41 -2.73
C ALA A 132 17.71 -19.17 -1.55
N PHE A 133 18.19 -19.45 -0.35
CA PHE A 133 17.50 -19.16 0.90
C PHE A 133 18.37 -18.25 1.73
N ASP A 134 17.81 -17.16 2.21
CA ASP A 134 18.53 -16.24 3.08
C ASP A 134 17.61 -15.67 4.17
N LYS A 135 18.23 -15.04 5.14
CA LYS A 135 17.55 -14.42 6.27
C LYS A 135 18.17 -13.06 6.57
N ALA A 136 17.30 -12.07 6.73
CA ALA A 136 17.71 -10.73 7.11
C ALA A 136 16.75 -10.15 8.17
N ALA A 137 17.28 -9.29 9.04
CA ALA A 137 16.50 -8.59 10.04
C ALA A 137 17.04 -7.17 10.23
N ILE A 138 16.15 -6.26 10.63
CA ILE A 138 16.47 -4.91 11.03
C ILE A 138 15.87 -4.68 12.42
N ASN A 139 16.67 -4.17 13.35
CA ASN A 139 16.24 -3.79 14.68
C ASN A 139 16.08 -2.28 14.75
N TYR A 140 14.99 -1.84 15.38
CA TYR A 140 14.65 -0.44 15.57
C TYR A 140 14.39 -0.17 17.04
N MET A 141 14.82 0.99 17.49
CA MET A 141 14.46 1.55 18.80
C MET A 141 14.01 2.98 18.60
N ALA A 142 12.97 3.39 19.31
CA ALA A 142 12.54 4.77 19.28
C ALA A 142 12.10 5.24 20.66
N ALA A 143 12.27 6.55 20.90
CA ALA A 143 11.69 7.23 22.03
C ALA A 143 11.07 8.54 21.54
N TYR A 144 9.97 8.94 22.15
CA TYR A 144 9.27 10.16 21.76
C TYR A 144 8.61 10.85 22.95
N VAL A 145 8.40 12.14 22.76
CA VAL A 145 7.62 12.98 23.67
C VAL A 145 6.72 13.92 22.87
N GLN A 146 5.53 14.14 23.38
CA GLN A 146 4.52 15.02 22.81
C GLN A 146 3.78 15.74 23.94
N ASP A 147 3.46 17.01 23.78
CA ASP A 147 2.59 17.77 24.69
C ASP A 147 1.32 18.22 23.98
N GLU A 148 0.17 18.04 24.60
CA GLU A 148 -1.08 18.70 24.21
C GLU A 148 -1.23 19.94 25.07
N PHE A 149 -0.82 21.08 24.54
CA PHE A 149 -0.88 22.36 25.22
C PHE A 149 -2.11 23.16 24.83
N ARG A 150 -2.95 23.48 25.81
CA ARG A 150 -4.15 24.34 25.69
C ARG A 150 -3.97 25.64 26.48
N PRO A 151 -3.34 26.68 25.91
CA PRO A 151 -3.14 27.94 26.60
C PRO A 151 -4.48 28.59 27.00
N ASN A 152 -5.52 28.37 26.21
CA ASN A 152 -6.91 28.79 26.44
C ASN A 152 -7.86 27.88 25.61
N ASP A 153 -9.18 28.15 25.72
CA ASP A 153 -10.24 27.35 25.06
C ASP A 153 -10.19 27.38 23.52
N LYS A 154 -9.50 28.38 22.94
CA LYS A 154 -9.42 28.55 21.49
C LYS A 154 -8.25 27.81 20.85
N TRP A 155 -7.19 27.52 21.60
CA TRP A 155 -5.97 26.94 21.04
C TRP A 155 -5.67 25.56 21.59
N LEU A 156 -5.33 24.65 20.69
CA LEU A 156 -4.64 23.39 20.98
C LEU A 156 -3.35 23.38 20.16
N ILE A 157 -2.20 23.29 20.83
CA ILE A 157 -0.86 23.23 20.21
C ILE A 157 -0.21 21.92 20.61
N ILE A 158 0.29 21.17 19.64
CA ILE A 158 0.85 19.84 19.86
C ILE A 158 2.28 19.78 19.27
N PRO A 159 3.30 20.19 20.03
CA PRO A 159 4.69 19.89 19.67
C PRO A 159 5.03 18.43 19.98
N SER A 160 5.83 17.82 19.13
CA SER A 160 6.37 16.49 19.37
C SER A 160 7.78 16.32 18.81
N VAL A 161 8.56 15.46 19.46
CA VAL A 161 9.91 15.07 19.04
C VAL A 161 10.02 13.55 19.18
N ARG A 162 10.61 12.92 18.17
CA ARG A 162 10.90 11.48 18.16
C ARG A 162 12.35 11.24 17.75
N PHE A 163 13.03 10.40 18.49
CA PHE A 163 14.35 9.88 18.17
C PHE A 163 14.21 8.42 17.72
N ASP A 164 14.74 8.10 16.54
CA ASP A 164 14.79 6.75 15.97
C ASP A 164 16.24 6.29 15.83
N HIS A 165 16.51 5.07 16.27
CA HIS A 165 17.75 4.33 16.10
C HIS A 165 17.49 3.03 15.35
N SER A 166 18.42 2.64 14.48
CA SER A 166 18.40 1.36 13.78
C SER A 166 19.81 0.79 13.70
N ASP A 167 19.93 -0.53 13.70
CA ASP A 167 21.21 -1.22 13.50
C ASP A 167 21.76 -1.14 12.07
N GLN A 168 20.93 -0.66 11.10
CA GLN A 168 21.33 -0.56 9.69
C GLN A 168 21.38 0.87 9.16
N PHE A 169 20.70 1.82 9.82
CA PHE A 169 20.60 3.19 9.33
C PHE A 169 21.05 4.18 10.41
N SER A 170 21.48 5.36 9.97
CA SER A 170 21.86 6.43 10.89
C SER A 170 20.67 6.87 11.76
N ASN A 171 20.99 7.25 12.99
CA ASN A 171 20.01 7.82 13.92
C ASN A 171 19.29 9.02 13.33
N LYS A 172 18.02 9.19 13.68
CA LYS A 172 17.21 10.29 13.20
C LYS A 172 16.40 10.92 14.33
N LEU A 173 16.47 12.23 14.41
CA LEU A 173 15.56 13.05 15.18
C LEU A 173 14.54 13.68 14.23
N THR A 174 13.26 13.54 14.52
CA THR A 174 12.16 14.18 13.80
C THR A 174 11.33 15.00 14.78
N SER A 175 10.84 16.15 14.31
CA SER A 175 9.98 17.03 15.08
C SER A 175 8.72 17.38 14.29
N ASN A 176 7.61 17.54 15.00
CA ASN A 176 6.34 17.95 14.43
C ASN A 176 5.69 19.00 15.34
N LEU A 177 4.98 19.93 14.72
CA LEU A 177 4.16 20.92 15.39
C LEU A 177 2.81 20.98 14.70
N ALA A 178 1.75 20.69 15.45
CA ALA A 178 0.38 20.89 15.02
C ALA A 178 -0.28 21.96 15.88
N ALA A 179 -1.14 22.76 15.26
CA ALA A 179 -1.93 23.76 15.97
C ALA A 179 -3.36 23.76 15.44
N THR A 180 -4.32 23.81 16.35
CA THR A 180 -5.74 24.03 16.05
C THR A 180 -6.20 25.31 16.72
N TYR A 181 -6.84 26.18 15.94
CA TYR A 181 -7.46 27.41 16.42
C TYR A 181 -8.97 27.34 16.19
N ASN A 182 -9.73 27.34 17.26
CA ASN A 182 -11.19 27.47 17.24
C ASN A 182 -11.55 28.95 17.03
N ALA A 183 -11.73 29.36 15.76
CA ALA A 183 -12.03 30.74 15.38
C ALA A 183 -13.43 31.11 15.81
N ALA A 184 -14.36 30.16 15.78
CA ALA A 184 -15.71 30.22 16.30
C ALA A 184 -16.12 28.81 16.80
N ASP A 185 -17.27 28.68 17.42
CA ASP A 185 -17.76 27.39 17.94
C ASP A 185 -17.91 26.33 16.83
N ASP A 186 -18.09 26.79 15.60
CA ASP A 186 -18.32 25.98 14.42
C ASP A 186 -17.24 26.13 13.34
N VAL A 187 -16.12 26.84 13.63
CA VAL A 187 -15.01 27.05 12.68
C VAL A 187 -13.67 26.70 13.32
N ARG A 188 -12.97 25.75 12.74
CA ARG A 188 -11.63 25.33 13.14
C ARG A 188 -10.61 25.57 12.02
N ILE A 189 -9.49 26.18 12.37
CA ILE A 189 -8.32 26.34 11.50
C ILE A 189 -7.23 25.44 12.06
N LYS A 190 -6.66 24.60 11.22
CA LYS A 190 -5.60 23.66 11.60
C LYS A 190 -4.36 23.91 10.75
N ALA A 191 -3.19 23.90 11.37
CA ALA A 191 -1.91 24.00 10.70
C ALA A 191 -0.97 22.92 11.24
N VAL A 192 -0.22 22.27 10.34
CA VAL A 192 0.76 21.26 10.67
C VAL A 192 2.05 21.52 9.91
N VAL A 193 3.18 21.43 10.60
CA VAL A 193 4.50 21.27 9.99
C VAL A 193 5.17 20.07 10.64
N GLY A 194 5.65 19.12 9.82
CA GLY A 194 6.19 17.89 10.37
C GLY A 194 7.25 17.25 9.51
N GLN A 195 8.22 16.62 10.17
CA GLN A 195 9.26 15.82 9.54
C GLN A 195 8.85 14.34 9.58
N GLY A 196 9.00 13.65 8.44
CA GLY A 196 8.83 12.21 8.31
C GLY A 196 10.15 11.50 8.08
N TYR A 197 10.22 10.24 8.50
CA TYR A 197 11.36 9.35 8.31
C TYR A 197 10.85 7.93 8.06
N LYS A 198 11.33 7.30 6.96
CA LYS A 198 10.97 5.92 6.62
C LYS A 198 12.19 5.17 6.14
N THR A 199 12.54 4.11 6.85
CA THR A 199 13.66 3.23 6.46
C THR A 199 13.27 2.30 5.33
N PRO A 200 14.22 1.87 4.48
CA PRO A 200 14.02 0.74 3.58
C PRO A 200 13.60 -0.51 4.37
N THR A 201 12.75 -1.32 3.77
CA THR A 201 12.38 -2.62 4.33
C THR A 201 13.44 -3.67 4.02
N VAL A 202 13.40 -4.81 4.71
CA VAL A 202 14.26 -5.96 4.39
C VAL A 202 14.13 -6.38 2.92
N ASN A 203 12.92 -6.27 2.35
CA ASN A 203 12.71 -6.59 0.94
C ASN A 203 13.38 -5.57 0.01
N ASP A 204 13.27 -4.27 0.28
CA ASP A 204 13.86 -3.24 -0.58
C ASP A 204 15.39 -3.40 -0.65
N LEU A 205 15.99 -3.89 0.44
CA LEU A 205 17.42 -4.11 0.54
C LEU A 205 17.89 -5.43 -0.10
N TYR A 206 17.11 -6.51 0.06
CA TYR A 206 17.63 -7.86 -0.18
C TYR A 206 16.75 -8.76 -1.04
N ILE A 207 15.67 -8.25 -1.67
CA ILE A 207 14.85 -9.05 -2.57
C ILE A 207 15.70 -9.56 -3.73
N PHE A 208 15.53 -10.85 -4.07
CA PHE A 208 16.13 -11.50 -5.23
C PHE A 208 15.11 -12.50 -5.75
N TRP A 209 14.21 -12.04 -6.62
CA TRP A 209 13.02 -12.79 -6.92
C TRP A 209 12.54 -12.59 -8.35
N GLU A 210 12.21 -13.70 -9.01
CA GLU A 210 11.54 -13.73 -10.31
C GLU A 210 10.02 -13.59 -10.14
N MET A 211 9.47 -12.49 -10.61
CA MET A 211 8.04 -12.34 -10.78
C MET A 211 7.64 -12.91 -12.13
N TYR A 212 7.00 -14.06 -12.10
CA TYR A 212 6.57 -14.75 -13.32
C TYR A 212 5.59 -13.89 -14.12
N ALA A 213 5.76 -13.88 -15.44
CA ALA A 213 4.83 -13.24 -16.34
C ALA A 213 3.40 -13.77 -16.13
N LYS A 214 2.46 -12.87 -15.86
CA LYS A 214 1.04 -13.23 -15.63
C LYS A 214 0.32 -13.59 -16.93
N ASN A 215 0.77 -13.04 -18.06
CA ASN A 215 0.13 -13.21 -19.36
C ASN A 215 1.05 -13.98 -20.33
N PRO A 216 0.50 -14.87 -21.17
CA PRO A 216 1.27 -15.50 -22.25
C PRO A 216 1.91 -14.44 -23.15
N GLY A 217 3.21 -14.55 -23.36
CA GLY A 217 3.97 -13.65 -24.23
C GLY A 217 4.34 -12.28 -23.61
N SER A 218 4.15 -12.09 -22.31
CA SER A 218 4.77 -10.96 -21.58
C SER A 218 6.13 -11.40 -21.03
N ASP A 219 7.11 -10.48 -21.06
CA ASP A 219 8.37 -10.69 -20.36
C ASP A 219 8.12 -10.79 -18.87
N GLY A 220 8.85 -11.65 -18.18
CA GLY A 220 8.89 -11.68 -16.72
C GLY A 220 9.65 -10.48 -16.17
N GLN A 221 9.72 -10.41 -14.87
CA GLN A 221 10.51 -9.39 -14.17
C GLN A 221 11.29 -10.06 -13.06
N PHE A 222 12.55 -9.71 -12.96
CA PHE A 222 13.40 -10.13 -11.88
C PHE A 222 13.72 -8.96 -10.97
N TYR A 223 13.27 -8.99 -9.72
CA TYR A 223 13.50 -7.94 -8.75
C TYR A 223 14.78 -8.16 -7.97
N VAL A 224 15.60 -7.12 -7.90
CA VAL A 224 16.85 -7.09 -7.14
C VAL A 224 16.81 -5.96 -6.13
N GLY A 225 17.05 -6.29 -4.87
CA GLY A 225 17.16 -5.32 -3.77
C GLY A 225 18.43 -4.48 -3.89
N ASN A 226 18.44 -3.36 -3.19
CA ASN A 226 19.58 -2.46 -3.14
C ASN A 226 19.99 -2.19 -1.68
N PRO A 227 21.10 -2.77 -1.19
CA PRO A 227 21.59 -2.57 0.17
C PRO A 227 22.05 -1.14 0.48
N ASP A 228 22.32 -0.33 -0.56
CA ASP A 228 22.81 1.04 -0.44
C ASP A 228 21.70 2.09 -0.34
N LEU A 229 20.43 1.65 -0.28
CA LEU A 229 19.29 2.53 -0.12
C LEU A 229 19.38 3.36 1.16
N LYS A 230 19.09 4.64 0.98
CA LYS A 230 18.96 5.59 2.10
C LYS A 230 17.51 5.65 2.56
N PRO A 231 17.28 5.92 3.85
CA PRO A 231 15.95 6.21 4.36
C PRO A 231 15.33 7.45 3.72
N GLU A 232 14.04 7.35 3.38
CA GLU A 232 13.25 8.48 2.94
C GLU A 232 13.08 9.51 4.06
N LYS A 233 13.13 10.79 3.70
CA LYS A 233 12.90 11.91 4.60
C LYS A 233 11.87 12.82 4.00
N SER A 234 10.93 13.28 4.79
CA SER A 234 9.95 14.24 4.31
C SER A 234 9.83 15.45 5.22
N LEU A 235 9.41 16.57 4.61
CA LEU A 235 8.96 17.76 5.31
C LEU A 235 7.58 18.10 4.74
N SER A 236 6.59 18.07 5.62
CA SER A 236 5.18 18.25 5.28
C SER A 236 4.66 19.54 5.88
N TYR A 237 3.84 20.24 5.13
CA TYR A 237 3.08 21.42 5.53
C TYR A 237 1.63 21.18 5.17
N GLU A 238 0.75 21.52 6.10
CA GLU A 238 -0.70 21.47 5.91
C GLU A 238 -1.34 22.67 6.56
N LEU A 239 -2.32 23.25 5.87
CA LEU A 239 -3.19 24.29 6.40
C LEU A 239 -4.62 23.96 5.99
N SER A 240 -5.51 23.86 6.96
CA SER A 240 -6.91 23.52 6.66
C SER A 240 -7.89 24.35 7.49
N VAL A 241 -9.10 24.48 6.93
CA VAL A 241 -10.25 25.11 7.57
C VAL A 241 -11.40 24.13 7.53
N GLU A 242 -12.06 23.98 8.66
CA GLU A 242 -13.23 23.13 8.83
C GLU A 242 -14.38 23.98 9.39
N LYS A 243 -15.54 23.87 8.76
CA LYS A 243 -16.75 24.56 9.14
C LYS A 243 -17.89 23.57 9.33
N ASP A 244 -18.53 23.64 10.50
CA ASP A 244 -19.73 22.88 10.78
C ASP A 244 -20.99 23.78 10.69
N TRP A 245 -22.11 23.21 10.26
CA TRP A 245 -23.43 23.82 10.30
C TRP A 245 -24.35 22.95 11.16
N GLY A 246 -24.19 23.11 12.46
CA GLY A 246 -24.84 22.28 13.46
C GLY A 246 -24.37 20.81 13.33
N ASP A 247 -25.29 19.89 13.53
CA ASP A 247 -25.06 18.44 13.43
C ASP A 247 -25.31 17.87 12.01
N ARG A 248 -25.59 18.73 11.04
CA ARG A 248 -26.05 18.31 9.70
C ARG A 248 -25.00 18.36 8.62
N SER A 249 -24.09 19.32 8.68
CA SER A 249 -23.14 19.52 7.59
C SER A 249 -21.78 19.88 8.13
N THR A 250 -20.75 19.35 7.49
CA THR A 250 -19.35 19.72 7.69
C THR A 250 -18.70 19.94 6.32
N VAL A 251 -17.90 20.98 6.19
CA VAL A 251 -17.03 21.20 5.03
C VAL A 251 -15.60 21.38 5.52
N HIS A 252 -14.68 20.71 4.87
CA HIS A 252 -13.24 20.82 5.05
C HIS A 252 -12.59 21.30 3.77
N PHE A 253 -11.72 22.29 3.88
CA PHE A 253 -10.83 22.76 2.83
C PHE A 253 -9.40 22.70 3.34
N GLY A 254 -8.50 22.04 2.60
CA GLY A 254 -7.10 21.85 2.97
C GLY A 254 -6.15 22.17 1.81
N LEU A 255 -4.99 22.68 2.17
CA LEU A 255 -3.81 22.83 1.33
C LEU A 255 -2.70 21.99 1.93
N PHE A 256 -2.02 21.21 1.11
CA PHE A 256 -0.90 20.41 1.56
C PHE A 256 0.31 20.50 0.63
N ARG A 257 1.49 20.35 1.21
CA ARG A 257 2.76 20.23 0.49
C ARG A 257 3.66 19.28 1.25
N ASN A 258 4.15 18.26 0.56
CA ASN A 258 5.08 17.27 1.09
C ASN A 258 6.32 17.20 0.17
N GLU A 259 7.47 17.57 0.72
CA GLU A 259 8.77 17.48 0.08
C GLU A 259 9.47 16.22 0.57
N VAL A 260 9.71 15.27 -0.35
CA VAL A 260 10.33 13.99 -0.02
C VAL A 260 11.71 13.93 -0.63
N LYS A 261 12.71 13.55 0.18
CA LYS A 261 14.07 13.26 -0.26
C LYS A 261 14.34 11.77 -0.14
N ASP A 262 15.13 11.25 -1.05
CA ASP A 262 15.54 9.86 -1.09
C ASP A 262 14.34 8.90 -1.19
N LEU A 263 13.25 9.27 -1.92
CA LEU A 263 12.06 8.45 -2.11
C LEU A 263 12.43 7.10 -2.74
N ILE A 264 12.06 6.00 -2.11
CA ILE A 264 12.35 4.66 -2.60
C ILE A 264 11.39 4.29 -3.72
N GLY A 265 11.94 3.98 -4.86
CA GLY A 265 11.21 3.57 -6.06
C GLY A 265 11.83 2.35 -6.72
N THR A 266 11.12 1.77 -7.69
CA THR A 266 11.64 0.72 -8.54
C THR A 266 11.77 1.22 -9.97
N TYR A 267 12.82 0.81 -10.66
CA TYR A 267 13.06 1.14 -12.06
C TYR A 267 13.52 -0.09 -12.84
N TRP A 268 13.34 -0.03 -14.15
CA TRP A 268 13.94 -1.01 -15.05
C TRP A 268 15.38 -0.62 -15.35
N THR A 269 16.32 -1.53 -15.12
CA THR A 269 17.76 -1.29 -15.31
C THR A 269 18.19 -1.16 -16.77
N GLY A 270 17.31 -1.42 -17.73
CA GLY A 270 17.64 -1.52 -19.15
C GLY A 270 18.29 -2.87 -19.53
N LYS A 271 18.36 -3.82 -18.60
CA LYS A 271 19.05 -5.10 -18.74
C LYS A 271 18.09 -6.27 -18.57
N MET A 272 18.45 -7.38 -19.20
CA MET A 272 17.70 -8.63 -19.14
C MET A 272 18.50 -9.68 -18.38
N THR A 273 17.83 -10.72 -17.87
CA THR A 273 18.48 -11.79 -17.09
C THR A 273 19.48 -12.61 -17.93
N GLU A 274 19.23 -12.78 -19.23
CA GLU A 274 20.16 -13.46 -20.15
C GLU A 274 21.48 -12.72 -20.37
N ASP A 275 21.55 -11.43 -20.10
CA ASP A 275 22.79 -10.65 -20.17
C ASP A 275 23.77 -11.05 -19.05
N TYR A 276 23.29 -11.76 -18.03
CA TYR A 276 24.05 -12.14 -16.83
C TYR A 276 23.80 -13.61 -16.42
N PRO A 277 24.15 -14.60 -17.27
CA PRO A 277 23.82 -16.00 -17.02
C PRO A 277 24.47 -16.56 -15.73
N ASP A 278 25.60 -16.00 -15.30
CA ASP A 278 26.27 -16.40 -14.07
C ASP A 278 25.52 -15.99 -12.81
N ILE A 279 24.78 -14.87 -12.90
CA ILE A 279 23.97 -14.34 -11.78
C ILE A 279 22.57 -14.94 -11.80
N TYR A 280 22.00 -15.19 -12.99
CA TYR A 280 20.64 -15.68 -13.21
C TYR A 280 20.63 -17.00 -13.99
N PRO A 281 21.25 -18.08 -13.47
CA PRO A 281 21.39 -19.33 -14.22
C PRO A 281 20.02 -19.91 -14.58
N GLY A 282 19.82 -20.14 -15.89
CA GLY A 282 18.59 -20.73 -16.41
C GLY A 282 17.36 -19.83 -16.42
N ILE A 283 17.51 -18.53 -16.12
CA ILE A 283 16.46 -17.53 -16.20
C ILE A 283 16.71 -16.66 -17.44
N THR A 284 15.76 -16.65 -18.35
CA THR A 284 15.85 -15.89 -19.60
C THR A 284 14.55 -15.16 -19.90
N GLY A 285 14.64 -13.99 -20.55
CA GLY A 285 13.48 -13.20 -20.95
C GLY A 285 12.87 -12.34 -19.85
N ASP A 286 13.52 -12.22 -18.68
CA ASP A 286 13.04 -11.39 -17.59
C ASP A 286 13.77 -10.05 -17.56
N ARG A 287 13.02 -8.95 -17.36
CA ARG A 287 13.57 -7.61 -17.13
C ARG A 287 14.11 -7.50 -15.73
N ILE A 288 15.33 -6.99 -15.57
CA ILE A 288 15.90 -6.75 -14.24
C ILE A 288 15.37 -5.43 -13.70
N MET A 289 14.58 -5.52 -12.64
CA MET A 289 14.03 -4.38 -11.87
C MET A 289 14.85 -4.18 -10.60
N ALA A 290 15.30 -2.98 -10.34
CA ALA A 290 16.08 -2.63 -9.14
C ALA A 290 15.40 -1.54 -8.32
N TYR A 291 15.79 -1.42 -7.06
CA TYR A 291 15.36 -0.34 -6.17
C TYR A 291 16.38 0.80 -6.21
N GLU A 292 15.87 2.04 -6.17
CA GLU A 292 16.68 3.26 -6.11
C GLU A 292 16.06 4.30 -5.19
N ASN A 293 16.87 5.29 -4.80
CA ASN A 293 16.35 6.50 -4.19
C ASN A 293 16.16 7.57 -5.27
N ILE A 294 14.91 8.04 -5.42
CA ILE A 294 14.59 9.25 -6.19
C ILE A 294 15.02 10.45 -5.34
N PRO A 295 15.99 11.28 -5.78
CA PRO A 295 16.61 12.26 -4.90
C PRO A 295 15.64 13.27 -4.30
N GLU A 296 14.73 13.82 -5.11
CA GLU A 296 13.72 14.77 -4.66
C GLU A 296 12.38 14.56 -5.34
N ALA A 297 11.34 14.37 -4.54
CA ALA A 297 9.96 14.33 -4.97
C ALA A 297 9.13 15.42 -4.27
N LEU A 298 8.14 15.96 -4.97
CA LEU A 298 7.22 16.95 -4.46
C LEU A 298 5.78 16.46 -4.68
N LEU A 299 4.99 16.44 -3.61
CA LEU A 299 3.56 16.17 -3.64
C LEU A 299 2.85 17.36 -3.01
N GLN A 300 2.04 18.08 -3.78
CA GLN A 300 1.29 19.23 -3.27
C GLN A 300 -0.08 19.27 -3.88
N GLY A 301 -1.04 19.88 -3.16
CA GLY A 301 -2.38 19.91 -3.69
C GLY A 301 -3.38 20.60 -2.80
N VAL A 302 -4.63 20.38 -3.17
CA VAL A 302 -5.81 20.95 -2.52
C VAL A 302 -6.77 19.81 -2.24
N GLU A 303 -7.38 19.84 -1.07
CA GLU A 303 -8.45 18.93 -0.67
C GLU A 303 -9.70 19.72 -0.29
N LEU A 304 -10.84 19.27 -0.79
CA LEU A 304 -12.15 19.79 -0.43
C LEU A 304 -13.07 18.60 -0.23
N TYR A 305 -13.64 18.46 0.93
CA TYR A 305 -14.68 17.48 1.16
C TYR A 305 -15.71 17.96 2.15
N GLY A 306 -16.89 17.39 2.05
CA GLY A 306 -17.98 17.72 2.93
C GLY A 306 -18.95 16.57 3.08
N SER A 307 -19.73 16.67 4.14
CA SER A 307 -20.85 15.79 4.44
C SER A 307 -22.10 16.60 4.73
N HIS A 308 -23.25 16.04 4.36
CA HIS A 308 -24.54 16.64 4.62
C HIS A 308 -25.58 15.57 4.94
N ARG A 309 -26.32 15.78 6.04
CA ARG A 309 -27.42 14.91 6.45
C ARG A 309 -28.77 15.52 6.05
N ILE A 310 -29.49 14.82 5.16
CA ILE A 310 -30.83 15.17 4.72
C ILE A 310 -31.85 14.43 5.59
N GLY A 311 -32.66 15.18 6.33
CA GLY A 311 -33.59 14.58 7.26
C GLY A 311 -32.85 13.86 8.40
N LYS A 312 -33.30 12.63 8.71
CA LYS A 312 -32.71 11.79 9.74
C LYS A 312 -31.85 10.66 9.19
N ASP A 313 -32.15 10.20 7.99
CA ASP A 313 -31.75 8.89 7.49
C ASP A 313 -30.80 8.96 6.29
N ILE A 314 -30.68 10.10 5.60
CA ILE A 314 -29.87 10.22 4.39
C ILE A 314 -28.60 11.01 4.67
N TYR A 315 -27.45 10.44 4.29
CA TYR A 315 -26.13 11.06 4.42
C TYR A 315 -25.50 11.18 3.04
N LEU A 316 -25.05 12.37 2.72
CA LEU A 316 -24.31 12.67 1.50
C LEU A 316 -22.86 12.97 1.87
N ASN A 317 -21.92 12.45 1.09
CA ASN A 317 -20.50 12.78 1.20
C ASN A 317 -19.98 13.14 -0.18
N ALA A 318 -19.18 14.19 -0.27
CA ALA A 318 -18.51 14.58 -1.51
C ALA A 318 -17.09 15.02 -1.20
N GLY A 319 -16.16 14.67 -2.08
CA GLY A 319 -14.76 15.02 -1.94
C GLY A 319 -14.11 15.30 -3.29
N TYR A 320 -13.14 16.20 -3.27
CA TYR A 320 -12.29 16.50 -4.40
C TYR A 320 -10.86 16.69 -3.91
N THR A 321 -9.91 16.01 -4.56
CA THR A 321 -8.48 16.19 -4.35
C THR A 321 -7.81 16.54 -5.68
N PHE A 322 -7.06 17.63 -5.69
CA PHE A 322 -6.08 17.95 -6.71
C PHE A 322 -4.69 17.61 -6.20
N LEU A 323 -3.92 16.84 -6.97
CA LEU A 323 -2.56 16.42 -6.64
C LEU A 323 -1.58 16.73 -7.78
N ASP A 324 -0.60 17.57 -7.50
CA ASP A 324 0.60 17.76 -8.32
C ASP A 324 1.76 16.97 -7.69
N ALA A 325 2.07 15.81 -8.26
CA ALA A 325 3.11 14.90 -7.78
C ALA A 325 4.24 14.79 -8.83
N LYS A 326 5.44 15.21 -8.47
CA LYS A 326 6.59 15.34 -9.37
C LYS A 326 7.87 14.72 -8.80
N ASP A 327 8.62 14.05 -9.64
CA ASP A 327 10.04 13.89 -9.48
C ASP A 327 10.70 15.23 -9.87
N LYS A 328 11.25 15.95 -8.91
CA LYS A 328 11.89 17.26 -9.13
C LYS A 328 13.22 17.14 -9.88
N THR A 329 13.88 16.01 -9.75
CA THR A 329 15.18 15.75 -10.39
C THR A 329 15.00 15.45 -11.87
N ALA A 330 14.07 14.58 -12.21
CA ALA A 330 13.76 14.23 -13.60
C ALA A 330 12.81 15.24 -14.28
N GLY A 331 12.14 16.11 -13.52
CA GLY A 331 11.12 17.04 -14.03
C GLY A 331 9.84 16.36 -14.50
N THR A 332 9.62 15.09 -14.15
CA THR A 332 8.50 14.26 -14.61
C THR A 332 7.46 14.08 -13.53
N ARG A 333 6.24 13.68 -13.91
CA ARG A 333 5.21 13.29 -12.95
C ARG A 333 5.55 11.93 -12.30
N LEU A 334 5.24 11.80 -11.03
CA LEU A 334 5.28 10.50 -10.37
C LEU A 334 4.15 9.60 -10.91
N LYS A 335 4.49 8.35 -11.21
CA LYS A 335 3.55 7.35 -11.70
C LYS A 335 2.57 6.88 -10.60
N ASP A 336 1.51 6.20 -11.02
CA ASP A 336 0.48 5.61 -10.17
C ASP A 336 -0.23 6.64 -9.26
N ARG A 337 -0.49 7.83 -9.84
CA ARG A 337 -1.16 8.94 -9.16
C ARG A 337 -2.22 9.57 -10.06
N ALA A 338 -3.42 9.77 -9.51
CA ALA A 338 -4.43 10.61 -10.15
C ALA A 338 -4.08 12.09 -9.92
N LYS A 339 -4.26 12.92 -10.95
CA LYS A 339 -4.13 14.37 -10.81
C LYS A 339 -5.36 14.99 -10.13
N HIS A 340 -6.52 14.44 -10.44
CA HIS A 340 -7.78 14.82 -9.82
C HIS A 340 -8.49 13.55 -9.35
N GLN A 341 -8.99 13.58 -8.13
CA GLN A 341 -9.84 12.53 -7.59
C GLN A 341 -11.16 13.15 -7.12
N VAL A 342 -12.27 12.60 -7.55
CA VAL A 342 -13.61 12.96 -7.10
C VAL A 342 -14.21 11.76 -6.39
N THR A 343 -14.73 11.98 -5.21
CA THR A 343 -15.49 10.97 -4.45
C THR A 343 -16.90 11.48 -4.22
N PHE A 344 -17.87 10.58 -4.29
CA PHE A 344 -19.26 10.88 -3.97
C PHE A 344 -19.89 9.66 -3.31
N GLY A 345 -20.60 9.87 -2.21
CA GLY A 345 -21.28 8.82 -1.47
C GLY A 345 -22.67 9.25 -1.06
N VAL A 346 -23.61 8.32 -1.14
CA VAL A 346 -24.94 8.44 -0.57
C VAL A 346 -25.21 7.24 0.29
N SER A 347 -25.63 7.47 1.53
CA SER A 347 -26.12 6.36 2.36
C SER A 347 -27.49 6.69 2.95
N TYR A 348 -28.38 5.72 2.87
CA TYR A 348 -29.67 5.70 3.55
C TYR A 348 -29.57 4.76 4.74
N GLN A 349 -29.74 5.28 5.94
CA GLN A 349 -29.61 4.56 7.20
C GLN A 349 -30.87 4.80 8.03
N PRO A 350 -31.94 4.00 7.83
CA PRO A 350 -33.20 4.20 8.51
C PRO A 350 -33.08 3.93 10.01
N GLU A 351 -33.79 4.71 10.85
CA GLU A 351 -33.85 4.49 12.31
C GLU A 351 -34.31 3.06 12.64
N ASN A 352 -35.20 2.51 11.83
CA ASN A 352 -35.59 1.11 11.97
C ASN A 352 -34.53 0.17 11.38
N ILE A 353 -33.72 -0.44 12.24
CA ILE A 353 -32.65 -1.39 11.83
C ILE A 353 -33.15 -2.62 11.07
N TYR A 354 -34.46 -2.94 11.15
CA TYR A 354 -35.08 -4.02 10.39
C TYR A 354 -35.52 -3.60 8.97
N ALA A 355 -35.42 -2.32 8.62
CA ALA A 355 -35.53 -1.85 7.25
C ALA A 355 -34.21 -2.09 6.51
N TRP A 356 -34.27 -2.07 5.18
CA TRP A 356 -33.05 -2.10 4.36
C TRP A 356 -32.33 -0.76 4.45
N ASP A 357 -31.05 -0.76 4.76
CA ASP A 357 -30.14 0.34 4.49
C ASP A 357 -29.65 0.29 3.04
N LEU A 358 -28.99 1.35 2.59
CA LEU A 358 -28.38 1.42 1.27
C LEU A 358 -27.16 2.34 1.33
N SER A 359 -26.03 1.93 0.76
CA SER A 359 -24.93 2.81 0.44
C SER A 359 -24.50 2.71 -1.01
N ILE A 360 -24.18 3.84 -1.61
CA ILE A 360 -23.63 3.95 -2.96
C ILE A 360 -22.42 4.85 -2.85
N ASP A 361 -21.26 4.34 -3.30
CA ASP A 361 -19.99 5.05 -3.30
C ASP A 361 -19.40 5.09 -4.70
N LEU A 362 -18.90 6.25 -5.09
CA LEU A 362 -18.28 6.50 -6.38
C LEU A 362 -16.92 7.17 -6.19
N VAL A 363 -15.90 6.67 -6.87
CA VAL A 363 -14.56 7.24 -6.91
C VAL A 363 -14.12 7.39 -8.36
N SER A 364 -13.88 8.62 -8.80
CA SER A 364 -13.35 8.94 -10.12
C SER A 364 -11.91 9.42 -10.01
N ASN A 365 -11.01 8.77 -10.74
CA ASN A 365 -9.62 9.14 -10.88
C ASN A 365 -9.38 9.69 -12.27
N ILE A 366 -9.02 10.96 -12.37
CA ILE A 366 -8.89 11.71 -13.60
C ILE A 366 -7.41 12.04 -13.81
N ASN A 367 -6.94 11.91 -15.05
CA ASN A 367 -5.53 12.03 -15.38
C ASN A 367 -4.65 11.12 -14.50
N TYR A 368 -5.05 9.85 -14.36
CA TYR A 368 -4.25 8.86 -13.65
C TYR A 368 -3.01 8.53 -14.48
N TYR A 369 -1.84 8.89 -13.95
CA TYR A 369 -0.56 8.70 -14.62
C TYR A 369 0.03 7.34 -14.23
N PHE A 370 0.07 6.42 -15.16
CA PHE A 370 0.52 5.05 -14.94
C PHE A 370 1.41 4.53 -16.06
N ASN A 371 2.05 3.42 -15.84
CA ASN A 371 2.82 2.71 -16.85
C ASN A 371 1.92 1.65 -17.50
N ASN A 372 1.65 1.78 -18.80
CA ASN A 372 0.80 0.82 -19.52
C ASN A 372 1.52 -0.50 -19.85
N GLY A 373 2.83 -0.59 -19.61
CA GLY A 373 3.61 -1.78 -19.87
C GLY A 373 3.61 -2.22 -21.32
N ASP A 374 3.44 -1.28 -22.27
CA ASP A 374 3.35 -1.62 -23.68
C ASP A 374 4.60 -2.36 -24.18
N LYS A 375 4.33 -3.47 -24.87
CA LYS A 375 5.29 -4.47 -25.31
C LYS A 375 6.04 -4.07 -26.58
N SER A 376 5.58 -3.03 -27.27
CA SER A 376 5.99 -2.79 -28.66
C SER A 376 7.37 -2.12 -28.81
N THR A 377 7.91 -1.59 -27.73
CA THR A 377 9.20 -0.91 -27.76
C THR A 377 10.13 -1.45 -26.68
N MET A 378 11.06 -2.31 -27.06
CA MET A 378 12.17 -2.69 -26.21
C MET A 378 12.87 -1.42 -25.70
N GLY A 379 12.67 -1.10 -24.43
CA GLY A 379 13.41 -0.03 -23.75
C GLY A 379 12.63 1.18 -23.27
N ASN A 380 11.45 1.49 -23.79
CA ASN A 380 10.67 2.65 -23.36
C ASN A 380 9.35 2.21 -22.71
N PHE A 381 9.22 2.47 -21.42
CA PHE A 381 7.91 2.44 -20.77
C PHE A 381 7.08 3.61 -21.27
N VAL A 382 5.93 3.33 -21.87
CA VAL A 382 4.99 4.38 -22.26
C VAL A 382 4.14 4.69 -21.03
N TYR A 383 4.21 5.92 -20.57
CA TYR A 383 3.34 6.43 -19.51
C TYR A 383 2.12 7.08 -20.15
N GLU A 384 0.96 6.67 -19.71
CA GLU A 384 -0.31 7.21 -20.17
C GLU A 384 -1.08 7.85 -19.04
N THR A 385 -1.93 8.81 -19.39
CA THR A 385 -2.97 9.31 -18.49
C THR A 385 -4.28 8.68 -18.87
N LYS A 386 -5.02 8.16 -17.88
CA LYS A 386 -6.30 7.51 -18.08
C LYS A 386 -7.26 7.88 -16.98
N ASP A 387 -8.51 8.12 -17.40
CA ASP A 387 -9.59 8.36 -16.46
C ASP A 387 -10.31 7.04 -16.17
N PHE A 388 -10.69 6.84 -14.92
CA PHE A 388 -11.55 5.73 -14.56
C PHE A 388 -12.41 6.04 -13.34
N THR A 389 -13.57 5.41 -13.30
CA THR A 389 -14.53 5.54 -12.20
C THR A 389 -14.91 4.15 -11.69
N ILE A 390 -14.88 4.00 -10.36
CA ILE A 390 -15.35 2.81 -9.67
C ILE A 390 -16.57 3.22 -8.86
N ALA A 391 -17.65 2.45 -9.01
CA ALA A 391 -18.87 2.63 -8.23
C ALA A 391 -19.21 1.32 -7.50
N ASN A 392 -19.61 1.44 -6.24
CA ASN A 392 -20.01 0.34 -5.38
C ASN A 392 -21.41 0.58 -4.84
N ILE A 393 -22.15 -0.48 -4.61
CA ILE A 393 -23.44 -0.45 -3.93
C ILE A 393 -23.47 -1.55 -2.87
N MET A 394 -23.98 -1.22 -1.71
CA MET A 394 -24.20 -2.18 -0.63
C MET A 394 -25.52 -1.91 0.07
N THR A 395 -26.20 -2.96 0.47
CA THR A 395 -27.40 -2.91 1.28
C THR A 395 -27.38 -3.97 2.35
N SER A 396 -27.95 -3.64 3.50
CA SER A 396 -28.03 -4.58 4.60
C SER A 396 -29.31 -4.39 5.42
N ARG A 397 -29.68 -5.37 6.22
CA ARG A 397 -30.74 -5.24 7.22
C ARG A 397 -30.56 -6.27 8.33
N HIS A 398 -31.11 -5.98 9.50
CA HIS A 398 -31.28 -6.97 10.55
C HIS A 398 -32.54 -7.81 10.27
N LEU A 399 -32.41 -9.13 10.29
CA LEU A 399 -33.54 -10.06 10.26
C LEU A 399 -34.18 -10.19 11.64
N ASN A 400 -33.34 -10.13 12.68
CA ASN A 400 -33.70 -10.09 14.09
C ASN A 400 -32.54 -9.40 14.87
N LYS A 401 -32.64 -9.33 16.21
CA LYS A 401 -31.61 -8.67 17.06
C LYS A 401 -30.19 -9.25 16.94
N ASP A 402 -30.09 -10.51 16.56
CA ASP A 402 -28.84 -11.27 16.55
C ASP A 402 -28.33 -11.55 15.12
N THR A 403 -29.15 -11.32 14.09
CA THR A 403 -28.84 -11.68 12.71
C THR A 403 -28.91 -10.49 11.78
N LYS A 404 -27.83 -10.18 11.09
CA LYS A 404 -27.75 -9.17 10.02
C LYS A 404 -27.33 -9.84 8.71
N ILE A 405 -27.98 -9.49 7.62
CA ILE A 405 -27.59 -9.91 6.27
C ILE A 405 -27.14 -8.68 5.45
N TYR A 406 -26.23 -8.90 4.50
CA TYR A 406 -25.79 -7.86 3.60
C TYR A 406 -25.58 -8.40 2.18
N LEU A 407 -25.82 -7.52 1.20
CA LEU A 407 -25.65 -7.76 -0.22
C LEU A 407 -24.86 -6.58 -0.79
N GLY A 408 -23.95 -6.85 -1.71
CA GLY A 408 -23.16 -5.79 -2.33
C GLY A 408 -22.69 -6.12 -3.74
N ILE A 409 -22.42 -5.08 -4.49
CA ILE A 409 -21.74 -5.14 -5.80
C ILE A 409 -20.62 -4.12 -5.77
N ASP A 410 -19.38 -4.60 -5.80
CA ASP A 410 -18.22 -3.74 -5.98
C ASP A 410 -17.91 -3.59 -7.46
N ASN A 411 -17.42 -2.42 -7.82
CA ASN A 411 -17.03 -2.08 -9.19
C ASN A 411 -18.16 -2.39 -10.19
N ILE A 412 -19.31 -1.75 -10.02
CA ILE A 412 -20.51 -1.93 -10.86
C ILE A 412 -20.16 -1.71 -12.34
N SER A 413 -19.28 -0.74 -12.63
CA SER A 413 -18.80 -0.42 -13.98
C SER A 413 -17.97 -1.53 -14.63
N ASN A 414 -17.56 -2.54 -13.84
CA ASN A 414 -16.64 -3.60 -14.26
C ASN A 414 -15.35 -3.04 -14.86
N HIS A 415 -14.87 -1.92 -14.31
CA HIS A 415 -13.64 -1.31 -14.78
C HIS A 415 -12.45 -2.18 -14.39
N GLN A 416 -11.62 -2.54 -15.37
CA GLN A 416 -10.39 -3.30 -15.17
C GLN A 416 -9.22 -2.42 -15.62
N ASN A 417 -8.27 -2.17 -14.73
CA ASN A 417 -7.03 -1.52 -15.10
C ASN A 417 -6.13 -2.53 -15.81
N PHE A 418 -5.93 -2.33 -17.09
CA PHE A 418 -5.02 -3.12 -17.91
C PHE A 418 -3.61 -2.53 -17.90
N GLY A 419 -3.01 -2.38 -16.73
CA GLY A 419 -1.59 -2.07 -16.58
C GLY A 419 -0.80 -3.34 -16.30
N ALA A 420 0.49 -3.37 -16.56
CA ALA A 420 1.38 -4.51 -16.25
C ALA A 420 1.38 -4.88 -14.76
N TYR A 421 0.84 -4.02 -13.93
CA TYR A 421 0.77 -4.11 -12.46
C TYR A 421 -0.66 -3.96 -11.91
N SER A 422 -1.68 -4.35 -12.66
CA SER A 422 -3.06 -4.36 -12.13
C SER A 422 -3.23 -5.44 -11.05
N ASP A 423 -2.51 -5.28 -9.95
CA ASP A 423 -2.57 -6.17 -8.81
C ASP A 423 -3.84 -5.92 -8.01
N GLY A 424 -4.97 -6.23 -8.55
CA GLY A 424 -6.14 -6.35 -7.73
C GLY A 424 -7.40 -5.63 -8.15
N ASN A 425 -7.47 -5.02 -9.31
CA ASN A 425 -8.78 -4.60 -9.80
C ASN A 425 -9.48 -5.83 -10.43
N LEU A 426 -9.96 -6.67 -9.51
CA LEU A 426 -10.82 -7.81 -9.82
C LEU A 426 -12.12 -7.24 -10.39
N GLY A 427 -12.34 -6.97 -11.57
CA GLY A 427 -13.60 -6.51 -12.16
C GLY A 427 -14.81 -6.42 -11.22
N ARG A 428 -15.99 -6.59 -11.69
CA ARG A 428 -17.20 -6.58 -10.84
C ARG A 428 -17.21 -7.78 -9.87
N MET A 429 -17.44 -7.51 -8.58
CA MET A 429 -17.58 -8.54 -7.55
C MET A 429 -18.95 -8.45 -6.89
N TYR A 430 -19.52 -9.62 -6.58
CA TYR A 430 -20.76 -9.73 -5.84
C TYR A 430 -20.44 -10.22 -4.42
N ARG A 431 -21.00 -9.56 -3.43
CA ARG A 431 -20.86 -9.93 -2.01
C ARG A 431 -22.20 -10.35 -1.43
N VAL A 432 -22.19 -11.43 -0.72
CA VAL A 432 -23.31 -11.90 0.12
C VAL A 432 -22.73 -12.35 1.44
N GLY A 433 -23.32 -11.93 2.53
CA GLY A 433 -22.90 -12.37 3.84
C GLY A 433 -23.95 -12.24 4.92
N MET A 434 -23.66 -12.86 6.04
CA MET A 434 -24.48 -12.86 7.24
C MET A 434 -23.58 -12.71 8.47
N GLU A 435 -24.00 -11.86 9.37
CA GLU A 435 -23.42 -11.71 10.71
C GLU A 435 -24.43 -12.27 11.72
N TYR A 436 -23.95 -13.10 12.63
CA TYR A 436 -24.74 -13.65 13.73
C TYR A 436 -24.02 -13.42 15.05
N LYS A 437 -24.74 -12.87 16.05
CA LYS A 437 -24.24 -12.68 17.42
C LYS A 437 -24.76 -13.79 18.31
N PHE A 438 -23.86 -14.44 19.03
CA PHE A 438 -24.15 -15.49 19.99
C PHE A 438 -24.48 -14.90 21.35
#